data_0f534a9398a97dc288cfeee6e96ca608
#
_entry.id   0f534a9398a97dc288cfeee6e96ca608
#
_cell.length_a   1.000
_cell.length_b   1.000
_cell.length_c   1.000
_cell.angle_alpha   90.00
_cell.angle_beta   90.00
_cell.angle_gamma   90.00
#
_symmetry.space_group_name_H-M   'P 1'
#
loop_
_entity.id
_entity.type
_entity.pdbx_description
1 polymer ?
#
loop_
_entity_poly.entity_id
_entity_poly.type
_entity_poly.pdbx_seq_one_letter_code
_entity_poly.pdbx_strand_id
1 'polypeptide(L)'
;MSMTRKVNIVNVDDSEYPTADREYKDRLFRLVFSNKEDLLSLYNAVSGTEYEDPDELEINTLGNVLYLSMKNDISFLVSGTLNLYEHQSTYNPNMPMRGLLYYAKLYEKIIARNNINIYGSSAKTFPFPQHIVFYNGTDSQPDRTVLRLSDLFEKGGEGRTPALECTTVMLNINYGHNRELMGKCRRLKEYAIFVDRVRKNLETKKSLEEAIMQTIDDCIRDEILKDILIQQKAEVVQMILETFDQEKYEKAVKNEAFEDGYQAGKEAVLMEKIKKKLARGKTAEEIAQDLEESKETIQEIIDRI
;
A
#
# COMPACT_ATOMS: atom_id res chain seq x y z
N MET A 1 16.44 31.56 -22.26
CA MET A 1 16.40 31.76 -20.82
C MET A 1 15.75 30.55 -20.18
N SER A 2 16.57 29.69 -19.66
CA SER A 2 16.17 28.43 -19.03
C SER A 2 15.74 28.68 -17.58
N MET A 3 14.47 28.48 -17.25
CA MET A 3 14.02 28.50 -15.85
C MET A 3 14.29 27.12 -15.23
N THR A 4 15.41 27.03 -14.51
CA THR A 4 15.72 25.92 -13.63
C THR A 4 14.77 25.97 -12.43
N ARG A 5 13.76 25.10 -12.40
CA ARG A 5 12.97 24.86 -11.18
C ARG A 5 13.87 24.22 -10.14
N LYS A 6 14.21 24.96 -9.09
CA LYS A 6 14.82 24.40 -7.89
C LYS A 6 13.79 23.46 -7.23
N VAL A 7 14.13 22.18 -7.16
CA VAL A 7 13.41 21.21 -6.30
C VAL A 7 13.79 21.58 -4.86
N ASN A 8 12.84 22.17 -4.14
CA ASN A 8 12.97 22.30 -2.70
C ASN A 8 12.79 20.91 -2.09
N ILE A 9 13.89 20.33 -1.61
CA ILE A 9 13.84 19.18 -0.72
C ILE A 9 13.26 19.70 0.61
N VAL A 10 11.97 19.47 0.81
CA VAL A 10 11.35 19.66 2.13
C VAL A 10 11.85 18.50 2.97
N ASN A 11 12.70 18.80 3.97
CA ASN A 11 12.93 17.87 5.08
C ASN A 11 11.60 17.72 5.83
N VAL A 12 10.85 16.68 5.50
CA VAL A 12 9.71 16.25 6.30
C VAL A 12 10.33 15.51 7.48
N ASP A 13 10.20 16.09 8.64
CA ASP A 13 10.52 15.44 9.92
C ASP A 13 9.51 14.27 10.11
N ASP A 14 9.98 13.04 9.90
CA ASP A 14 9.17 11.82 9.92
C ASP A 14 8.71 11.42 11.34
N SER A 15 8.88 12.31 12.35
CA SER A 15 8.67 11.98 13.77
C SER A 15 7.24 12.22 14.29
N GLU A 16 6.32 12.80 13.52
CA GLU A 16 5.01 13.25 14.05
C GLU A 16 3.74 12.54 13.51
N TYR A 17 3.86 11.54 12.66
CA TYR A 17 2.68 10.77 12.29
C TYR A 17 2.79 9.34 12.80
N PRO A 18 2.00 8.94 13.82
CA PRO A 18 1.82 7.55 14.11
C PRO A 18 1.20 6.90 12.87
N THR A 19 2.01 6.15 12.13
CA THR A 19 1.50 5.24 11.12
C THR A 19 0.75 4.14 11.87
N ALA A 20 -0.51 4.41 12.20
CA ALA A 20 -1.40 3.40 12.69
C ALA A 20 -1.45 2.26 11.68
N ASP A 21 -1.46 1.07 12.19
CA ASP A 21 -1.59 -0.20 11.44
C ASP A 21 -2.88 -0.14 10.59
N ARG A 22 -2.73 0.25 9.34
CA ARG A 22 -3.83 0.77 8.52
C ARG A 22 -4.80 -0.28 8.02
N GLU A 23 -4.49 -1.61 8.09
CA GLU A 23 -5.35 -2.57 7.43
C GLU A 23 -5.38 -3.93 8.15
N TYR A 24 -6.55 -4.33 8.64
CA TYR A 24 -6.75 -5.66 9.23
C TYR A 24 -6.35 -6.79 8.26
N LYS A 25 -6.48 -6.57 6.95
CA LYS A 25 -6.14 -7.54 5.92
C LYS A 25 -4.67 -7.88 5.91
N ASP A 26 -3.81 -6.86 6.09
CA ASP A 26 -2.37 -7.01 6.15
C ASP A 26 -1.94 -7.72 7.45
N ARG A 27 -2.48 -7.30 8.60
CA ARG A 27 -2.26 -7.97 9.89
C ARG A 27 -2.75 -9.42 9.86
N LEU A 28 -3.95 -9.67 9.30
CA LEU A 28 -4.50 -11.00 9.15
C LEU A 28 -3.67 -11.86 8.18
N PHE A 29 -3.20 -11.30 7.06
CA PHE A 29 -2.33 -12.02 6.13
C PHE A 29 -1.05 -12.50 6.83
N ARG A 30 -0.40 -11.61 7.58
CA ARG A 30 0.79 -11.99 8.38
C ARG A 30 0.48 -13.04 9.45
N LEU A 31 -0.69 -12.93 10.07
CA LEU A 31 -1.13 -13.91 11.07
C LEU A 31 -1.33 -15.30 10.45
N VAL A 32 -1.98 -15.37 9.30
CA VAL A 32 -2.23 -16.60 8.54
C VAL A 32 -0.91 -17.27 8.11
N PHE A 33 0.10 -16.47 7.74
CA PHE A 33 1.41 -16.96 7.29
C PHE A 33 2.51 -16.76 8.33
N SER A 34 2.17 -16.75 9.62
CA SER A 34 3.13 -16.58 10.72
C SER A 34 3.93 -17.85 11.04
N ASN A 35 3.39 -19.02 10.73
CA ASN A 35 4.10 -20.27 10.91
C ASN A 35 4.84 -20.68 9.61
N LYS A 36 5.89 -21.48 9.77
CA LYS A 36 6.75 -21.89 8.65
C LYS A 36 6.07 -22.82 7.66
N GLU A 37 5.18 -23.68 8.10
CA GLU A 37 4.47 -24.65 7.26
C GLU A 37 3.56 -23.93 6.27
N ASP A 38 2.73 -22.97 6.74
CA ASP A 38 1.83 -22.21 5.89
C ASP A 38 2.60 -21.26 4.97
N LEU A 39 3.72 -20.68 5.45
CA LEU A 39 4.59 -19.83 4.65
C LEU A 39 5.30 -20.63 3.54
N LEU A 40 5.78 -21.86 3.84
CA LEU A 40 6.38 -22.75 2.84
C LEU A 40 5.35 -23.17 1.79
N SER A 41 4.12 -23.49 2.21
CA SER A 41 3.01 -23.79 1.28
C SER A 41 2.73 -22.62 0.34
N LEU A 42 2.75 -21.38 0.84
CA LEU A 42 2.61 -20.18 0.02
C LEU A 42 3.78 -20.01 -0.96
N TYR A 43 5.02 -20.21 -0.47
CA TYR A 43 6.21 -20.15 -1.31
C TYR A 43 6.17 -21.17 -2.44
N ASN A 44 5.88 -22.43 -2.13
CA ASN A 44 5.74 -23.49 -3.11
C ASN A 44 4.69 -23.17 -4.18
N ALA A 45 3.53 -22.66 -3.76
CA ALA A 45 2.46 -22.30 -4.68
C ALA A 45 2.84 -21.14 -5.63
N VAL A 46 3.58 -20.15 -5.12
CA VAL A 46 4.03 -18.97 -5.90
C VAL A 46 5.18 -19.32 -6.83
N SER A 47 6.15 -20.13 -6.35
CA SER A 47 7.39 -20.44 -7.07
C SER A 47 7.29 -21.70 -7.93
N GLY A 48 6.22 -22.48 -7.78
CA GLY A 48 6.04 -23.77 -8.49
C GLY A 48 7.01 -24.85 -8.00
N THR A 49 7.38 -24.79 -6.72
CA THR A 49 8.29 -25.73 -6.05
C THR A 49 7.52 -26.67 -5.12
N GLU A 50 8.19 -27.71 -4.62
CA GLU A 50 7.61 -28.74 -3.74
C GLU A 50 8.55 -29.04 -2.56
N TYR A 51 9.01 -27.99 -1.86
CA TYR A 51 9.79 -28.18 -0.63
C TYR A 51 8.91 -28.75 0.47
N GLU A 52 9.44 -29.73 1.21
CA GLU A 52 8.70 -30.44 2.27
C GLU A 52 9.12 -30.01 3.68
N ASP A 53 10.37 -29.59 3.87
CA ASP A 53 10.91 -29.24 5.18
C ASP A 53 10.74 -27.74 5.48
N PRO A 54 9.86 -27.37 6.44
CA PRO A 54 9.69 -25.97 6.84
C PRO A 54 10.94 -25.35 7.46
N ASP A 55 11.87 -26.13 7.95
CA ASP A 55 13.11 -25.63 8.56
C ASP A 55 14.12 -25.12 7.52
N GLU A 56 13.93 -25.41 6.24
CA GLU A 56 14.64 -24.74 5.15
C GLU A 56 14.34 -23.23 5.06
N LEU A 57 13.22 -22.78 5.67
CA LEU A 57 12.88 -21.35 5.75
C LEU A 57 13.70 -20.63 6.80
N GLU A 58 14.52 -19.70 6.37
CA GLU A 58 15.15 -18.71 7.24
C GLU A 58 14.38 -17.38 7.21
N ILE A 59 13.64 -17.06 8.25
CA ILE A 59 12.83 -15.84 8.33
C ILE A 59 13.71 -14.66 8.72
N ASN A 60 13.81 -13.67 7.84
CA ASN A 60 14.63 -12.46 8.00
C ASN A 60 13.75 -11.19 8.12
N THR A 61 12.74 -11.22 8.99
CA THR A 61 11.89 -10.04 9.19
C THR A 61 12.70 -8.84 9.67
N LEU A 62 12.45 -7.68 9.07
CA LEU A 62 13.13 -6.41 9.37
C LEU A 62 12.71 -5.81 10.73
N GLY A 63 12.11 -6.58 11.62
CA GLY A 63 11.44 -6.20 12.85
C GLY A 63 12.18 -5.31 13.86
N ASN A 64 13.45 -4.97 13.65
CA ASN A 64 14.25 -4.12 14.53
C ASN A 64 14.90 -2.91 13.83
N VAL A 65 14.48 -2.56 12.63
CA VAL A 65 14.97 -1.35 11.95
C VAL A 65 13.92 -0.25 12.09
N LEU A 66 14.35 0.91 12.57
CA LEU A 66 13.61 2.15 12.87
C LEU A 66 12.88 2.80 11.66
N TYR A 67 12.23 1.99 10.80
CA TYR A 67 11.37 2.51 9.74
C TYR A 67 9.97 1.92 9.90
N LEU A 68 9.08 2.72 10.41
CA LEU A 68 7.67 2.40 10.73
C LEU A 68 6.86 1.84 9.55
N SER A 69 7.26 2.13 8.31
CA SER A 69 6.59 1.65 7.09
C SER A 69 6.96 0.21 6.68
N MET A 70 7.96 -0.42 7.33
CA MET A 70 8.46 -1.75 6.96
C MET A 70 8.00 -2.88 7.90
N LYS A 71 7.12 -2.60 8.85
CA LYS A 71 6.65 -3.59 9.84
C LYS A 71 5.74 -4.68 9.26
N ASN A 72 5.27 -4.51 8.04
CA ASN A 72 4.18 -5.31 7.49
C ASN A 72 4.62 -6.34 6.43
N ASP A 73 5.90 -6.38 6.11
CA ASP A 73 6.42 -7.23 5.03
C ASP A 73 7.04 -8.51 5.61
N ILE A 74 6.85 -9.64 4.91
CA ILE A 74 7.45 -10.92 5.25
C ILE A 74 8.66 -11.12 4.35
N SER A 75 9.87 -11.17 4.93
CA SER A 75 11.08 -11.52 4.18
C SER A 75 11.72 -12.80 4.73
N PHE A 76 12.12 -13.68 3.82
CA PHE A 76 12.70 -14.98 4.18
C PHE A 76 13.61 -15.52 3.08
N LEU A 77 14.51 -16.40 3.48
CA LEU A 77 15.41 -17.12 2.59
C LEU A 77 14.96 -18.58 2.44
N VAL A 78 14.93 -19.06 1.21
CA VAL A 78 14.74 -20.48 0.87
C VAL A 78 15.69 -20.82 -0.26
N SER A 79 16.53 -21.81 -0.06
CA SER A 79 17.39 -22.37 -1.11
C SER A 79 18.13 -21.30 -1.95
N GLY A 80 18.67 -20.27 -1.29
CA GLY A 80 19.41 -19.18 -1.94
C GLY A 80 18.54 -18.09 -2.58
N THR A 81 17.21 -18.13 -2.41
CA THR A 81 16.28 -17.09 -2.86
C THR A 81 15.85 -16.21 -1.69
N LEU A 82 16.07 -14.92 -1.80
CA LEU A 82 15.63 -13.90 -0.84
C LEU A 82 14.26 -13.38 -1.28
N ASN A 83 13.23 -13.84 -0.59
CA ASN A 83 11.85 -13.48 -0.87
C ASN A 83 11.45 -12.24 -0.05
N LEU A 84 10.75 -11.32 -0.71
CA LEU A 84 10.05 -10.20 -0.10
C LEU A 84 8.58 -10.30 -0.51
N TYR A 85 7.72 -10.59 0.46
CA TYR A 85 6.28 -10.75 0.28
C TYR A 85 5.56 -9.60 0.97
N GLU A 86 4.83 -8.81 0.20
CA GLU A 86 4.02 -7.68 0.68
C GLU A 86 2.54 -7.93 0.41
N HIS A 87 1.69 -7.58 1.37
CA HIS A 87 0.25 -7.53 1.16
C HIS A 87 -0.18 -6.08 0.90
N GLN A 88 -1.04 -5.84 -0.11
CA GLN A 88 -1.50 -4.51 -0.48
C GLN A 88 -3.01 -4.50 -0.74
N SER A 89 -3.74 -3.61 -0.04
CA SER A 89 -5.17 -3.37 -0.27
C SER A 89 -5.45 -2.28 -1.30
N THR A 90 -4.41 -1.57 -1.75
CA THR A 90 -4.50 -0.52 -2.77
C THR A 90 -3.49 -0.79 -3.87
N TYR A 91 -3.85 -0.53 -5.12
CA TYR A 91 -2.87 -0.58 -6.21
C TYR A 91 -1.82 0.51 -6.02
N ASN A 92 -0.55 0.10 -6.00
CA ASN A 92 0.57 1.02 -5.87
C ASN A 92 1.63 0.75 -6.95
N PRO A 93 1.75 1.61 -7.98
CA PRO A 93 2.73 1.43 -9.04
C PRO A 93 4.19 1.61 -8.58
N ASN A 94 4.42 2.21 -7.39
CA ASN A 94 5.76 2.48 -6.85
C ASN A 94 6.39 1.28 -6.13
N MET A 95 5.75 0.09 -6.16
CA MET A 95 6.28 -1.11 -5.50
C MET A 95 7.70 -1.49 -5.92
N PRO A 96 8.14 -1.33 -7.18
CA PRO A 96 9.53 -1.61 -7.56
C PRO A 96 10.55 -0.72 -6.85
N MET A 97 10.26 0.56 -6.64
CA MET A 97 11.13 1.47 -5.90
C MET A 97 11.18 1.09 -4.41
N ARG A 98 10.04 0.76 -3.81
CA ARG A 98 9.97 0.27 -2.42
C ARG A 98 10.77 -1.01 -2.27
N GLY A 99 10.60 -1.97 -3.19
CA GLY A 99 11.34 -3.23 -3.22
C GLY A 99 12.86 -3.01 -3.30
N LEU A 100 13.34 -2.11 -4.16
CA LEU A 100 14.75 -1.75 -4.24
C LEU A 100 15.31 -1.29 -2.88
N LEU A 101 14.59 -0.37 -2.20
CA LEU A 101 15.00 0.15 -0.89
C LEU A 101 14.99 -0.94 0.18
N TYR A 102 14.04 -1.88 0.13
CA TYR A 102 13.97 -3.01 1.04
C TYR A 102 15.12 -3.99 0.81
N TYR A 103 15.40 -4.34 -0.44
CA TYR A 103 16.53 -5.22 -0.78
C TYR A 103 17.86 -4.61 -0.39
N ALA A 104 18.07 -3.31 -0.57
CA ALA A 104 19.31 -2.65 -0.13
C ALA A 104 19.57 -2.94 1.36
N LYS A 105 18.56 -2.77 2.22
CA LYS A 105 18.66 -3.03 3.65
C LYS A 105 18.80 -4.51 4.00
N LEU A 106 18.11 -5.39 3.27
CA LEU A 106 18.24 -6.84 3.48
C LEU A 106 19.65 -7.31 3.13
N TYR A 107 20.21 -6.86 2.00
CA TYR A 107 21.57 -7.19 1.60
C TYR A 107 22.62 -6.58 2.56
N GLU A 108 22.43 -5.36 3.06
CA GLU A 108 23.29 -4.78 4.12
C GLU A 108 23.35 -5.70 5.35
N LYS A 109 22.20 -6.22 5.80
CA LYS A 109 22.17 -7.17 6.92
C LYS A 109 22.88 -8.49 6.60
N ILE A 110 22.67 -9.04 5.40
CA ILE A 110 23.34 -10.27 4.95
C ILE A 110 24.84 -10.07 4.89
N ILE A 111 25.31 -8.94 4.35
CA ILE A 111 26.72 -8.57 4.26
C ILE A 111 27.34 -8.49 5.66
N ALA A 112 26.68 -7.77 6.57
CA ALA A 112 27.17 -7.60 7.94
C ALA A 112 27.18 -8.93 8.72
N ARG A 113 26.08 -9.71 8.68
CA ARG A 113 25.95 -10.98 9.39
C ARG A 113 27.01 -12.00 8.97
N ASN A 114 27.30 -12.06 7.66
CA ASN A 114 28.22 -13.02 7.09
C ASN A 114 29.64 -12.48 6.91
N ASN A 115 29.95 -11.27 7.43
CA ASN A 115 31.25 -10.60 7.29
C ASN A 115 31.76 -10.56 5.82
N ILE A 116 30.86 -10.30 4.85
CA ILE A 116 31.21 -10.28 3.44
C ILE A 116 31.96 -9.01 3.10
N ASN A 117 33.22 -9.12 2.68
CA ASN A 117 33.99 -7.98 2.20
C ASN A 117 33.68 -7.69 0.71
N ILE A 118 32.77 -6.73 0.48
CA ILE A 118 32.36 -6.28 -0.87
C ILE A 118 33.39 -5.36 -1.56
N TYR A 119 34.39 -4.84 -0.82
CA TYR A 119 35.46 -3.97 -1.33
C TYR A 119 36.70 -4.73 -1.77
N GLY A 120 36.71 -6.04 -1.57
CA GLY A 120 37.78 -6.91 -2.05
C GLY A 120 37.71 -7.16 -3.55
N SER A 121 38.81 -7.62 -4.15
CA SER A 121 38.91 -7.89 -5.60
C SER A 121 38.19 -9.18 -6.06
N SER A 122 37.78 -10.05 -5.15
CA SER A 122 37.09 -11.29 -5.48
C SER A 122 35.55 -11.09 -5.53
N ALA A 123 34.94 -11.62 -6.61
CA ALA A 123 33.47 -11.60 -6.74
C ALA A 123 32.78 -12.31 -5.56
N LYS A 124 31.66 -11.74 -5.10
CA LYS A 124 30.82 -12.32 -4.06
C LYS A 124 29.47 -12.69 -4.65
N THR A 125 28.86 -13.75 -4.14
CA THR A 125 27.54 -14.19 -4.51
C THR A 125 26.53 -13.77 -3.43
N PHE A 126 25.33 -13.42 -3.87
CA PHE A 126 24.24 -13.00 -3.00
C PHE A 126 22.97 -13.80 -3.32
N PRO A 127 22.06 -13.95 -2.37
CA PRO A 127 20.77 -14.59 -2.63
C PRO A 127 20.01 -13.92 -3.76
N PHE A 128 19.29 -14.73 -4.55
CA PHE A 128 18.48 -14.23 -5.67
C PHE A 128 17.25 -13.48 -5.14
N PRO A 129 16.98 -12.21 -5.52
CA PRO A 129 15.84 -11.46 -5.02
C PRO A 129 14.54 -11.82 -5.75
N GLN A 130 13.46 -12.04 -5.01
CA GLN A 130 12.11 -12.25 -5.54
C GLN A 130 11.09 -11.37 -4.78
N HIS A 131 10.49 -10.40 -5.46
CA HIS A 131 9.50 -9.48 -4.88
C HIS A 131 8.10 -9.80 -5.36
N ILE A 132 7.23 -10.20 -4.44
CA ILE A 132 5.84 -10.55 -4.69
C ILE A 132 4.92 -9.64 -3.86
N VAL A 133 3.92 -9.07 -4.52
CA VAL A 133 2.85 -8.30 -3.90
C VAL A 133 1.55 -9.06 -4.01
N PHE A 134 0.91 -9.35 -2.90
CA PHE A 134 -0.42 -9.96 -2.83
C PHE A 134 -1.47 -8.84 -2.75
N TYR A 135 -2.13 -8.58 -3.87
CA TYR A 135 -3.14 -7.54 -3.97
C TYR A 135 -4.52 -8.06 -3.58
N ASN A 136 -5.14 -7.40 -2.61
CA ASN A 136 -6.49 -7.66 -2.15
C ASN A 136 -7.30 -6.35 -2.01
N GLY A 137 -7.21 -5.48 -3.01
CA GLY A 137 -7.97 -4.22 -3.08
C GLY A 137 -9.34 -4.39 -3.74
N THR A 138 -10.08 -3.29 -3.83
CA THR A 138 -11.41 -3.23 -4.47
C THR A 138 -11.35 -2.85 -5.94
N ASP A 139 -10.25 -2.22 -6.39
CA ASP A 139 -10.08 -1.85 -7.79
C ASP A 139 -9.88 -3.11 -8.64
N SER A 140 -10.47 -3.11 -9.83
CA SER A 140 -10.33 -4.21 -10.78
C SER A 140 -8.87 -4.30 -11.25
N GLN A 141 -8.21 -5.40 -10.93
CA GLN A 141 -6.83 -5.68 -11.33
C GLN A 141 -6.76 -7.08 -11.96
N PRO A 142 -5.90 -7.29 -12.98
CA PRO A 142 -5.68 -8.61 -13.56
C PRO A 142 -5.10 -9.58 -12.54
N ASP A 143 -5.18 -10.88 -12.83
CA ASP A 143 -4.65 -11.92 -11.95
C ASP A 143 -3.15 -11.74 -11.64
N ARG A 144 -2.39 -11.27 -12.64
CA ARG A 144 -0.96 -11.04 -12.52
C ARG A 144 -0.54 -9.78 -13.24
N THR A 145 0.21 -8.91 -12.57
CA THR A 145 0.83 -7.70 -13.12
C THR A 145 2.32 -7.70 -12.82
N VAL A 146 3.14 -7.31 -13.78
CA VAL A 146 4.57 -7.10 -13.58
C VAL A 146 4.85 -5.61 -13.58
N LEU A 147 5.34 -5.10 -12.47
CA LEU A 147 5.75 -3.71 -12.29
C LEU A 147 7.27 -3.63 -12.40
N ARG A 148 7.79 -2.60 -13.08
CA ARG A 148 9.22 -2.41 -13.31
C ARG A 148 9.66 -1.05 -12.82
N LEU A 149 10.84 -0.98 -12.23
CA LEU A 149 11.42 0.29 -11.79
C LEU A 149 11.70 1.20 -12.99
N SER A 150 12.11 0.63 -14.12
CA SER A 150 12.35 1.38 -15.36
C SER A 150 11.12 2.14 -15.88
N ASP A 151 9.91 1.70 -15.55
CA ASP A 151 8.67 2.40 -15.94
C ASP A 151 8.43 3.69 -15.11
N LEU A 152 9.18 3.87 -14.02
CA LEU A 152 9.06 5.01 -13.10
C LEU A 152 10.12 6.09 -13.33
N PHE A 153 11.09 5.86 -14.23
CA PHE A 153 12.13 6.84 -14.48
C PHE A 153 11.63 8.02 -15.32
N GLU A 154 12.14 9.20 -15.03
CA GLU A 154 11.87 10.40 -15.83
C GLU A 154 12.32 10.21 -17.28
N LYS A 155 11.61 10.87 -18.20
CA LYS A 155 12.00 10.91 -19.62
C LYS A 155 13.39 11.52 -19.79
N GLY A 156 14.20 10.90 -20.60
CA GLY A 156 15.61 11.34 -20.85
C GLY A 156 16.59 10.18 -20.94
N GLY A 157 16.09 8.96 -20.68
CA GLY A 157 16.83 7.69 -20.81
C GLY A 157 16.55 6.91 -22.08
N GLU A 158 15.80 7.47 -23.04
CA GLU A 158 15.33 6.77 -24.25
C GLU A 158 16.50 6.12 -25.01
N GLY A 159 16.37 4.82 -25.29
CA GLY A 159 17.42 4.01 -25.95
C GLY A 159 18.60 3.62 -25.07
N ARG A 160 18.59 3.93 -23.77
CA ARG A 160 19.64 3.53 -22.81
C ARG A 160 19.12 2.48 -21.83
N THR A 161 19.99 1.59 -21.39
CA THR A 161 19.69 0.65 -20.32
C THR A 161 19.93 1.34 -18.97
N PRO A 162 18.97 1.35 -18.05
CA PRO A 162 19.18 1.92 -16.73
C PRO A 162 20.19 1.10 -15.93
N ALA A 163 20.96 1.77 -15.08
CA ALA A 163 21.92 1.11 -14.19
C ALA A 163 21.24 0.31 -13.06
N LEU A 164 19.96 0.60 -12.78
CA LEU A 164 19.17 -0.06 -11.76
C LEU A 164 17.86 -0.57 -12.37
N GLU A 165 17.53 -1.81 -12.05
CA GLU A 165 16.21 -2.40 -12.32
C GLU A 165 15.75 -3.18 -11.09
N CYS A 166 14.48 -3.05 -10.76
CA CYS A 166 13.78 -3.85 -9.76
C CYS A 166 12.43 -4.25 -10.32
N THR A 167 12.12 -5.53 -10.29
CA THR A 167 10.87 -6.06 -10.80
C THR A 167 10.03 -6.58 -9.65
N THR A 168 8.76 -6.18 -9.62
CA THR A 168 7.76 -6.65 -8.66
C THR A 168 6.67 -7.40 -9.41
N VAL A 169 6.31 -8.58 -8.92
CA VAL A 169 5.15 -9.34 -9.42
C VAL A 169 3.98 -9.13 -8.47
N MET A 170 2.93 -8.49 -8.95
CA MET A 170 1.68 -8.35 -8.21
C MET A 170 0.71 -9.48 -8.60
N LEU A 171 0.18 -10.18 -7.62
CA LEU A 171 -0.79 -11.26 -7.74
C LEU A 171 -2.12 -10.83 -7.11
N ASN A 172 -3.19 -10.82 -7.88
CA ASN A 172 -4.53 -10.53 -7.37
C ASN A 172 -5.06 -11.73 -6.60
N ILE A 173 -5.16 -11.60 -5.28
CA ILE A 173 -5.63 -12.64 -4.37
C ILE A 173 -7.08 -12.45 -3.91
N ASN A 174 -7.87 -11.63 -4.59
CA ASN A 174 -9.30 -11.57 -4.35
C ASN A 174 -9.97 -12.91 -4.68
N TYR A 175 -11.05 -13.22 -3.96
CA TYR A 175 -11.81 -14.44 -4.22
C TYR A 175 -12.30 -14.50 -5.68
N GLY A 176 -12.03 -15.62 -6.35
CA GLY A 176 -12.33 -15.84 -7.78
C GLY A 176 -11.15 -15.60 -8.72
N HIS A 177 -10.09 -14.92 -8.27
CA HIS A 177 -8.86 -14.70 -9.00
C HIS A 177 -7.81 -15.80 -8.75
N ASN A 178 -6.79 -15.88 -9.61
CA ASN A 178 -5.63 -16.78 -9.48
C ASN A 178 -5.99 -18.19 -9.01
N ARG A 179 -6.95 -18.84 -9.68
CA ARG A 179 -7.53 -20.13 -9.25
C ARG A 179 -6.49 -21.23 -9.09
N GLU A 180 -5.47 -21.25 -9.93
CA GLU A 180 -4.38 -22.24 -9.83
C GLU A 180 -3.56 -22.02 -8.55
N LEU A 181 -3.16 -20.78 -8.25
CA LEU A 181 -2.46 -20.42 -7.02
C LEU A 181 -3.31 -20.76 -5.78
N MET A 182 -4.60 -20.43 -5.82
CA MET A 182 -5.54 -20.75 -4.74
C MET A 182 -5.74 -22.26 -4.55
N GLY A 183 -5.61 -23.04 -5.63
CA GLY A 183 -5.68 -24.51 -5.58
C GLY A 183 -4.43 -25.13 -4.93
N LYS A 184 -3.28 -24.49 -5.06
CA LYS A 184 -2.00 -24.97 -4.53
C LYS A 184 -1.74 -24.52 -3.08
N CYS A 185 -2.34 -23.40 -2.62
CA CYS A 185 -2.20 -22.90 -1.24
C CYS A 185 -3.57 -22.76 -0.57
N ARG A 186 -3.94 -23.75 0.25
CA ARG A 186 -5.22 -23.78 0.97
C ARG A 186 -5.41 -22.55 1.85
N ARG A 187 -4.39 -22.14 2.61
CA ARG A 187 -4.44 -20.97 3.50
C ARG A 187 -4.70 -19.67 2.76
N LEU A 188 -4.09 -19.49 1.57
CA LEU A 188 -4.33 -18.31 0.74
C LEU A 188 -5.79 -18.25 0.24
N LYS A 189 -6.33 -19.42 -0.14
CA LYS A 189 -7.74 -19.55 -0.54
C LYS A 189 -8.69 -19.23 0.62
N GLU A 190 -8.42 -19.77 1.81
CA GLU A 190 -9.20 -19.51 3.01
C GLU A 190 -9.18 -18.03 3.40
N TYR A 191 -8.00 -17.40 3.33
CA TYR A 191 -7.85 -15.96 3.52
C TYR A 191 -8.70 -15.15 2.52
N ALA A 192 -8.63 -15.45 1.24
CA ALA A 192 -9.42 -14.78 0.19
C ALA A 192 -10.93 -14.90 0.44
N ILE A 193 -11.40 -16.09 0.85
CA ILE A 193 -12.82 -16.32 1.19
C ILE A 193 -13.23 -15.52 2.42
N PHE A 194 -12.40 -15.49 3.46
CA PHE A 194 -12.69 -14.73 4.67
C PHE A 194 -12.88 -13.24 4.38
N VAL A 195 -11.93 -12.63 3.65
CA VAL A 195 -12.00 -11.20 3.29
C VAL A 195 -13.23 -10.90 2.41
N ASP A 196 -13.56 -11.78 1.45
CA ASP A 196 -14.75 -11.65 0.61
C ASP A 196 -16.03 -11.69 1.45
N ARG A 197 -16.13 -12.60 2.42
CA ARG A 197 -17.28 -12.70 3.34
C ARG A 197 -17.40 -11.47 4.25
N VAL A 198 -16.30 -10.96 4.78
CA VAL A 198 -16.32 -9.71 5.56
C VAL A 198 -16.91 -8.58 4.72
N ARG A 199 -16.43 -8.38 3.48
CA ARG A 199 -16.96 -7.35 2.57
C ARG A 199 -18.45 -7.50 2.33
N LYS A 200 -18.92 -8.70 1.97
CA LYS A 200 -20.33 -8.98 1.70
C LYS A 200 -21.24 -8.76 2.92
N ASN A 201 -20.80 -9.19 4.09
CA ASN A 201 -21.57 -9.00 5.30
C ASN A 201 -21.65 -7.53 5.73
N LEU A 202 -20.59 -6.74 5.47
CA LEU A 202 -20.60 -5.30 5.70
C LEU A 202 -21.62 -4.55 4.82
N GLU A 203 -21.87 -5.02 3.61
CA GLU A 203 -22.87 -4.43 2.71
C GLU A 203 -24.31 -4.72 3.17
N THR A 204 -24.53 -5.81 3.89
CA THR A 204 -25.89 -6.33 4.22
C THR A 204 -26.30 -6.15 5.67
N LYS A 205 -25.37 -5.93 6.60
CA LYS A 205 -25.66 -5.84 8.05
C LYS A 205 -25.78 -4.40 8.52
N LYS A 206 -26.57 -4.21 9.60
CA LYS A 206 -26.83 -2.89 10.19
C LYS A 206 -25.67 -2.37 11.05
N SER A 207 -24.88 -3.27 11.66
CA SER A 207 -23.71 -2.90 12.45
C SER A 207 -22.45 -3.61 11.97
N LEU A 208 -21.33 -2.94 12.11
CA LEU A 208 -20.00 -3.45 11.80
C LEU A 208 -19.69 -4.70 12.64
N GLU A 209 -19.96 -4.63 13.95
CA GLU A 209 -19.69 -5.72 14.89
C GLU A 209 -20.50 -6.98 14.55
N GLU A 210 -21.80 -6.83 14.24
CA GLU A 210 -22.64 -7.95 13.80
C GLU A 210 -22.10 -8.61 12.51
N ALA A 211 -21.65 -7.80 11.54
CA ALA A 211 -21.10 -8.30 10.28
C ALA A 211 -19.82 -9.13 10.51
N ILE A 212 -18.95 -8.64 11.39
CA ILE A 212 -17.68 -9.31 11.71
C ILE A 212 -17.96 -10.61 12.46
N MET A 213 -18.78 -10.57 13.51
CA MET A 213 -19.09 -11.73 14.31
C MET A 213 -19.76 -12.83 13.48
N GLN A 214 -20.74 -12.46 12.65
CA GLN A 214 -21.38 -13.39 11.73
C GLN A 214 -20.38 -14.02 10.76
N THR A 215 -19.46 -13.21 10.19
CA THR A 215 -18.43 -13.74 9.28
C THR A 215 -17.53 -14.76 9.95
N ILE A 216 -17.09 -14.48 11.18
CA ILE A 216 -16.25 -15.38 11.96
C ILE A 216 -16.96 -16.70 12.24
N ASP A 217 -18.20 -16.63 12.72
CA ASP A 217 -18.97 -17.82 13.06
C ASP A 217 -19.27 -18.68 11.82
N ASP A 218 -19.60 -18.05 10.70
CA ASP A 218 -19.81 -18.75 9.42
C ASP A 218 -18.51 -19.38 8.90
N CYS A 219 -17.37 -18.70 9.03
CA CYS A 219 -16.08 -19.24 8.61
C CYS A 219 -15.63 -20.39 9.50
N ILE A 220 -15.82 -20.31 10.82
CA ILE A 220 -15.55 -21.43 11.75
C ILE A 220 -16.39 -22.66 11.41
N ARG A 221 -17.68 -22.47 11.14
CA ARG A 221 -18.58 -23.56 10.74
C ARG A 221 -18.15 -24.24 9.45
N ASP A 222 -17.69 -23.45 8.47
CA ASP A 222 -17.29 -23.93 7.15
C ASP A 222 -15.80 -24.30 7.07
N GLU A 223 -15.11 -24.38 8.22
CA GLU A 223 -13.69 -24.76 8.38
C GLU A 223 -12.68 -23.83 7.67
N ILE A 224 -13.06 -22.56 7.45
CA ILE A 224 -12.24 -21.53 6.82
C ILE A 224 -11.44 -20.80 7.91
N LEU A 225 -10.10 -20.85 7.88
CA LEU A 225 -9.21 -20.30 8.91
C LEU A 225 -9.63 -20.68 10.35
N LYS A 226 -10.31 -21.82 10.52
CA LYS A 226 -10.98 -22.22 11.75
C LYS A 226 -10.06 -22.21 12.98
N ASP A 227 -8.87 -22.75 12.83
CA ASP A 227 -7.86 -22.82 13.89
C ASP A 227 -7.45 -21.42 14.37
N ILE A 228 -7.17 -20.50 13.44
CA ILE A 228 -6.81 -19.11 13.73
C ILE A 228 -8.00 -18.39 14.37
N LEU A 229 -9.18 -18.52 13.79
CA LEU A 229 -10.39 -17.84 14.26
C LEU A 229 -10.84 -18.31 15.64
N ILE A 230 -10.62 -19.58 16.00
CA ILE A 230 -10.92 -20.08 17.36
C ILE A 230 -9.90 -19.57 18.36
N GLN A 231 -8.60 -19.64 18.02
CA GLN A 231 -7.53 -19.29 18.96
C GLN A 231 -7.39 -17.79 19.17
N GLN A 232 -7.65 -16.99 18.14
CA GLN A 232 -7.38 -15.56 18.12
C GLN A 232 -8.61 -14.70 17.78
N LYS A 233 -9.82 -15.20 18.10
CA LYS A 233 -11.08 -14.51 17.79
C LYS A 233 -11.11 -13.05 18.23
N ALA A 234 -10.70 -12.78 19.46
CA ALA A 234 -10.71 -11.42 20.01
C ALA A 234 -9.74 -10.49 19.27
N GLU A 235 -8.56 -10.97 18.91
CA GLU A 235 -7.55 -10.21 18.15
C GLU A 235 -8.04 -9.92 16.74
N VAL A 236 -8.62 -10.90 16.03
CA VAL A 236 -9.17 -10.71 14.68
C VAL A 236 -10.34 -9.71 14.69
N VAL A 237 -11.24 -9.80 15.65
CA VAL A 237 -12.35 -8.83 15.82
C VAL A 237 -11.80 -7.42 16.02
N GLN A 238 -10.84 -7.27 16.94
CA GLN A 238 -10.24 -5.97 17.23
C GLN A 238 -9.51 -5.38 16.02
N MET A 239 -8.73 -6.18 15.29
CA MET A 239 -8.06 -5.75 14.05
C MET A 239 -9.04 -5.16 13.04
N ILE A 240 -10.17 -5.82 12.83
CA ILE A 240 -11.16 -5.38 11.85
C ILE A 240 -11.84 -4.10 12.31
N LEU A 241 -12.26 -4.01 13.58
CA LEU A 241 -12.92 -2.83 14.15
C LEU A 241 -12.01 -1.60 14.08
N GLU A 242 -10.75 -1.72 14.51
CA GLU A 242 -9.76 -0.63 14.48
C GLU A 242 -9.56 -0.10 13.06
N THR A 243 -9.48 -0.97 12.06
CA THR A 243 -9.30 -0.58 10.66
C THR A 243 -10.50 0.21 10.12
N PHE A 244 -11.72 -0.24 10.42
CA PHE A 244 -12.93 0.44 9.92
C PHE A 244 -13.15 1.80 10.58
N ASP A 245 -12.86 1.95 11.87
CA ASP A 245 -12.93 3.23 12.55
C ASP A 245 -11.91 4.22 11.96
N GLN A 246 -10.73 3.74 11.65
CA GLN A 246 -9.69 4.56 11.04
C GLN A 246 -10.01 4.92 9.59
N GLU A 247 -10.48 3.98 8.76
CA GLU A 247 -10.91 4.27 7.38
C GLU A 247 -12.02 5.32 7.35
N LYS A 248 -12.98 5.24 8.29
CA LYS A 248 -14.06 6.22 8.43
C LYS A 248 -13.53 7.59 8.79
N TYR A 249 -12.59 7.67 9.72
CA TYR A 249 -11.92 8.91 10.11
C TYR A 249 -11.11 9.51 8.96
N GLU A 250 -10.27 8.72 8.30
CA GLU A 250 -9.47 9.19 7.15
C GLU A 250 -10.35 9.67 5.99
N LYS A 251 -11.46 8.99 5.72
CA LYS A 251 -12.42 9.43 4.71
C LYS A 251 -13.07 10.76 5.06
N ALA A 252 -13.42 10.96 6.32
CA ALA A 252 -13.96 12.24 6.80
C ALA A 252 -12.93 13.38 6.62
N VAL A 253 -11.69 13.18 7.06
CA VAL A 253 -10.60 14.16 6.92
C VAL A 253 -10.27 14.45 5.45
N LYS A 254 -10.25 13.43 4.58
CA LYS A 254 -10.02 13.62 3.13
C LYS A 254 -11.16 14.42 2.48
N ASN A 255 -12.40 14.15 2.86
CA ASN A 255 -13.56 14.88 2.33
C ASN A 255 -13.51 16.36 2.79
N GLU A 256 -13.17 16.61 4.06
CA GLU A 256 -13.00 17.96 4.60
C GLU A 256 -11.87 18.71 3.88
N ALA A 257 -10.69 18.10 3.76
CA ALA A 257 -9.56 18.69 3.03
C ALA A 257 -9.85 18.92 1.53
N PHE A 258 -10.64 18.04 0.91
CA PHE A 258 -11.08 18.24 -0.48
C PHE A 258 -12.04 19.41 -0.61
N GLU A 259 -13.01 19.54 0.30
CA GLU A 259 -13.97 20.64 0.31
C GLU A 259 -13.26 21.98 0.54
N ASP A 260 -12.35 22.03 1.53
CA ASP A 260 -11.53 23.22 1.81
C ASP A 260 -10.66 23.62 0.60
N GLY A 261 -10.00 22.63 -0.03
CA GLY A 261 -9.19 22.85 -1.23
C GLY A 261 -10.03 23.33 -2.42
N TYR A 262 -11.25 22.79 -2.58
CA TYR A 262 -12.18 23.20 -3.62
C TYR A 262 -12.66 24.65 -3.43
N GLN A 263 -13.03 25.01 -2.20
CA GLN A 263 -13.45 26.37 -1.86
C GLN A 263 -12.29 27.37 -2.04
N ALA A 264 -11.09 27.04 -1.55
CA ALA A 264 -9.91 27.87 -1.75
C ALA A 264 -9.57 28.04 -3.24
N GLY A 265 -9.69 27.00 -4.05
CA GLY A 265 -9.48 27.07 -5.48
C GLY A 265 -10.52 27.94 -6.18
N LYS A 266 -11.79 27.84 -5.82
CA LYS A 266 -12.86 28.74 -6.32
C LYS A 266 -12.56 30.18 -5.99
N GLU A 267 -12.21 30.47 -4.74
CA GLU A 267 -11.91 31.87 -4.28
C GLU A 267 -10.69 32.44 -5.02
N ALA A 268 -9.63 31.64 -5.22
CA ALA A 268 -8.44 32.05 -5.97
C ALA A 268 -8.75 32.41 -7.42
N VAL A 269 -9.56 31.60 -8.12
CA VAL A 269 -9.98 31.88 -9.50
C VAL A 269 -10.86 33.14 -9.57
N LEU A 270 -11.77 33.31 -8.61
CA LEU A 270 -12.63 34.49 -8.53
C LEU A 270 -11.80 35.72 -8.29
N MET A 271 -10.86 35.69 -7.34
CA MET A 271 -9.92 36.79 -7.04
C MET A 271 -9.10 37.15 -8.29
N GLU A 272 -8.60 36.21 -9.04
CA GLU A 272 -7.85 36.48 -10.29
C GLU A 272 -8.72 37.20 -11.35
N LYS A 273 -9.98 36.76 -11.50
CA LYS A 273 -10.93 37.39 -12.40
C LYS A 273 -11.24 38.83 -12.00
N ILE A 274 -11.46 39.06 -10.70
CA ILE A 274 -11.69 40.40 -10.12
C ILE A 274 -10.49 41.32 -10.38
N LYS A 275 -9.27 40.88 -10.08
CA LYS A 275 -8.02 41.62 -10.35
C LYS A 275 -7.91 42.06 -11.81
N LYS A 276 -8.19 41.17 -12.75
CA LYS A 276 -8.15 41.43 -14.20
C LYS A 276 -9.18 42.46 -14.61
N LYS A 277 -10.36 42.48 -13.98
CA LYS A 277 -11.44 43.44 -14.29
C LYS A 277 -11.20 44.81 -13.65
N LEU A 278 -10.69 44.86 -12.41
CA LEU A 278 -10.23 46.08 -11.75
C LEU A 278 -9.13 46.78 -12.56
N ALA A 279 -8.15 46.04 -13.08
CA ALA A 279 -7.10 46.57 -13.93
C ALA A 279 -7.61 47.19 -15.26
N ARG A 280 -8.86 46.85 -15.66
CA ARG A 280 -9.55 47.43 -16.81
C ARG A 280 -10.46 48.63 -16.45
N GLY A 281 -10.42 49.09 -15.18
CA GLY A 281 -11.17 50.23 -14.67
C GLY A 281 -12.64 49.94 -14.37
N LYS A 282 -13.07 48.66 -14.23
CA LYS A 282 -14.46 48.31 -13.87
C LYS A 282 -14.73 48.55 -12.39
N THR A 283 -15.92 49.02 -12.06
CA THR A 283 -16.42 49.19 -10.68
C THR A 283 -16.82 47.85 -10.06
N ALA A 284 -16.96 47.78 -8.73
CA ALA A 284 -17.40 46.58 -8.03
C ALA A 284 -18.80 46.11 -8.49
N GLU A 285 -19.73 47.05 -8.80
CA GLU A 285 -21.05 46.75 -9.34
C GLU A 285 -20.97 46.06 -10.73
N GLU A 286 -20.16 46.62 -11.64
CA GLU A 286 -19.97 46.03 -12.97
C GLU A 286 -19.30 44.66 -12.92
N ILE A 287 -18.39 44.46 -11.95
CA ILE A 287 -17.71 43.17 -11.74
C ILE A 287 -18.68 42.14 -11.20
N ALA A 288 -19.52 42.50 -10.22
CA ALA A 288 -20.55 41.64 -9.66
C ALA A 288 -21.54 41.18 -10.74
N GLN A 289 -21.98 42.06 -11.61
CA GLN A 289 -22.87 41.74 -12.72
C GLN A 289 -22.19 40.85 -13.75
N ASP A 290 -20.93 41.09 -14.09
CA ASP A 290 -20.16 40.32 -15.07
C ASP A 290 -19.83 38.88 -14.60
N LEU A 291 -19.69 38.67 -13.29
CA LEU A 291 -19.31 37.37 -12.70
C LEU A 291 -20.50 36.63 -12.09
N GLU A 292 -21.70 37.26 -12.15
CA GLU A 292 -22.94 36.74 -11.57
C GLU A 292 -22.81 36.45 -10.07
N GLU A 293 -22.02 37.28 -9.36
CA GLU A 293 -21.77 37.20 -7.92
C GLU A 293 -22.44 38.38 -7.18
N SER A 294 -22.61 38.27 -5.85
CA SER A 294 -23.13 39.37 -5.06
C SER A 294 -22.12 40.52 -4.97
N LYS A 295 -22.63 41.75 -4.86
CA LYS A 295 -21.78 42.95 -4.68
C LYS A 295 -20.98 42.86 -3.39
N GLU A 296 -21.56 42.32 -2.34
CA GLU A 296 -20.94 42.12 -1.05
C GLU A 296 -19.73 41.19 -1.17
N THR A 297 -19.87 40.03 -1.85
CA THR A 297 -18.79 39.08 -2.11
C THR A 297 -17.65 39.71 -2.90
N ILE A 298 -17.98 40.47 -3.95
CA ILE A 298 -16.98 41.15 -4.76
C ILE A 298 -16.23 42.19 -3.92
N GLN A 299 -16.95 42.98 -3.09
CA GLN A 299 -16.34 44.00 -2.25
C GLN A 299 -15.42 43.39 -1.19
N GLU A 300 -15.84 42.30 -0.52
CA GLU A 300 -15.00 41.60 0.46
C GLU A 300 -13.69 41.08 -0.16
N ILE A 301 -13.74 40.59 -1.42
CA ILE A 301 -12.54 40.18 -2.12
C ILE A 301 -11.68 41.34 -2.54
N ILE A 302 -12.28 42.45 -2.97
CA ILE A 302 -11.54 43.69 -3.32
C ILE A 302 -10.78 44.22 -2.11
N ASP A 303 -11.39 44.21 -0.93
CA ASP A 303 -10.79 44.72 0.31
C ASP A 303 -9.60 43.82 0.80
N ARG A 304 -9.47 42.59 0.28
CA ARG A 304 -8.35 41.68 0.56
C ARG A 304 -7.24 41.70 -0.51
N ILE A 305 -7.43 42.42 -1.62
CA ILE A 305 -6.48 42.53 -2.73
C ILE A 305 -5.53 43.71 -2.55
#